data_2ad2e13c28211deff810964e07abf7c8
#
_entry.id   2ad2e13c28211deff810964e07abf7c8
#
_cell.length_a   1.000
_cell.length_b   1.000
_cell.length_c   1.000
_cell.angle_alpha   90.00
_cell.angle_beta   90.00
_cell.angle_gamma   90.00
#
_symmetry.space_group_name_H-M   'P 1'
#
loop_
_entity.id
_entity.type
_entity.pdbx_description
1 polymer ?
#
loop_
_entity_poly.entity_id
_entity_poly.type
_entity_poly.pdbx_seq_one_letter_code
_entity_poly.pdbx_strand_id
1 'polypeptide(L)'
;MKMRPKHKQNNSNSDYSGIEELMDTEQGLEFYNKDIVKKILKGLGLVQNLKENSVIVEFGAGTGALAEVMEKNHGLKPICVEIDPKLIEILKSKGFQTYTDIKVIPGLSDFIYTSNVLEHIEDDVEALVRIKSKMLPGALLAIYVPALPILYSDMDAQVGHYRRYTKRELKQKVKDAGFNINNCYYNDSLGVPAMLSLKLFGFKGKSGIGSKKSLIIYDRVIYPISMLLDFLFMKRLIGKNLLLVASN
;
A
#
# COMPACT_ATOMS: atom_id res chain seq x y z
N MET A 1 -17.62 -26.32 16.37
CA MET A 1 -17.79 -26.13 14.92
C MET A 1 -18.73 -24.95 14.73
N LYS A 2 -18.20 -23.71 14.68
CA LYS A 2 -19.00 -22.49 14.51
C LYS A 2 -19.01 -22.15 13.01
N MET A 3 -20.18 -22.16 12.41
CA MET A 3 -20.40 -21.83 11.00
C MET A 3 -19.99 -20.37 10.74
N ARG A 4 -19.15 -20.18 9.71
CA ARG A 4 -18.85 -18.88 9.13
C ARG A 4 -20.10 -18.34 8.41
N PRO A 5 -20.42 -17.05 8.51
CA PRO A 5 -21.50 -16.48 7.71
C PRO A 5 -21.13 -16.57 6.23
N LYS A 6 -22.06 -17.09 5.42
CA LYS A 6 -21.95 -17.12 3.94
C LYS A 6 -21.92 -15.68 3.44
N HIS A 7 -20.83 -15.28 2.81
CA HIS A 7 -20.78 -14.07 2.00
C HIS A 7 -21.83 -14.21 0.87
N LYS A 8 -22.79 -13.29 0.87
CA LYS A 8 -23.65 -13.09 -0.30
C LYS A 8 -22.76 -12.68 -1.47
N GLN A 9 -22.69 -13.50 -2.49
CA GLN A 9 -22.26 -13.10 -3.81
C GLN A 9 -23.25 -12.02 -4.29
N ASN A 10 -22.86 -10.77 -4.21
CA ASN A 10 -23.50 -9.69 -4.94
C ASN A 10 -22.83 -9.57 -6.29
N ASN A 11 -23.66 -9.72 -7.32
CA ASN A 11 -23.36 -9.57 -8.74
C ASN A 11 -22.58 -8.26 -9.01
N SER A 12 -21.55 -8.39 -9.82
CA SER A 12 -21.01 -7.46 -10.82
C SER A 12 -21.64 -6.06 -10.85
N ASN A 13 -21.24 -5.21 -9.94
CA ASN A 13 -21.06 -3.76 -10.03
C ASN A 13 -20.31 -3.39 -8.75
N SER A 14 -19.00 -3.50 -8.78
CA SER A 14 -18.15 -3.02 -7.67
C SER A 14 -18.02 -1.50 -7.79
N ASP A 15 -19.11 -0.81 -7.51
CA ASP A 15 -19.04 0.61 -7.17
C ASP A 15 -18.30 0.71 -5.84
N TYR A 16 -17.04 1.10 -5.87
CA TYR A 16 -16.32 1.45 -4.66
C TYR A 16 -16.97 2.70 -4.07
N SER A 17 -17.92 2.48 -3.15
CA SER A 17 -18.70 3.54 -2.50
C SER A 17 -17.87 4.46 -1.59
N GLY A 18 -16.56 4.24 -1.50
CA GLY A 18 -15.63 4.96 -0.63
C GLY A 18 -14.63 5.87 -1.37
N ILE A 19 -14.82 6.18 -2.65
CA ILE A 19 -13.87 7.01 -3.42
C ILE A 19 -13.70 8.40 -2.79
N GLU A 20 -14.79 9.06 -2.40
CA GLU A 20 -14.72 10.37 -1.75
C GLU A 20 -13.99 10.29 -0.40
N GLU A 21 -14.26 9.24 0.39
CA GLU A 21 -13.60 8.99 1.66
C GLU A 21 -12.10 8.67 1.46
N LEU A 22 -11.77 7.92 0.41
CA LEU A 22 -10.38 7.66 0.02
C LEU A 22 -9.66 8.95 -0.34
N MET A 23 -10.26 9.80 -1.19
CA MET A 23 -9.70 11.10 -1.58
C MET A 23 -9.51 12.04 -0.39
N ASP A 24 -10.48 12.12 0.53
CA ASP A 24 -10.38 12.92 1.75
C ASP A 24 -9.27 12.40 2.69
N THR A 25 -9.13 11.09 2.79
CA THR A 25 -8.06 10.45 3.56
C THR A 25 -6.69 10.77 2.98
N GLU A 26 -6.53 10.63 1.68
CA GLU A 26 -5.27 10.92 0.97
C GLU A 26 -4.87 12.39 1.10
N GLN A 27 -5.81 13.33 1.01
CA GLN A 27 -5.57 14.76 1.24
C GLN A 27 -5.19 15.06 2.71
N GLY A 28 -5.69 14.26 3.66
CA GLY A 28 -5.37 14.40 5.07
C GLY A 28 -4.01 13.83 5.48
N LEU A 29 -3.37 13.02 4.62
CA LEU A 29 -2.15 12.26 4.91
C LEU A 29 -0.97 12.64 4.00
N GLU A 30 -0.74 13.93 3.81
CA GLU A 30 0.28 14.46 2.88
C GLU A 30 1.71 14.06 3.30
N PHE A 31 2.08 14.24 4.57
CA PHE A 31 3.40 13.84 5.09
C PHE A 31 3.60 12.33 5.05
N TYR A 32 2.56 11.60 5.41
CA TYR A 32 2.56 10.14 5.37
C TYR A 32 2.83 9.62 3.95
N ASN A 33 2.12 10.13 2.94
CA ASN A 33 2.30 9.73 1.55
C ASN A 33 3.69 10.09 1.02
N LYS A 34 4.20 11.29 1.35
CA LYS A 34 5.57 11.70 1.01
C LYS A 34 6.62 10.77 1.62
N ASP A 35 6.44 10.37 2.86
CA ASP A 35 7.38 9.47 3.54
C ASP A 35 7.31 8.04 2.98
N ILE A 36 6.11 7.53 2.65
CA ILE A 36 5.98 6.23 1.98
C ILE A 36 6.75 6.23 0.67
N VAL A 37 6.53 7.22 -0.20
CA VAL A 37 7.25 7.34 -1.47
C VAL A 37 8.77 7.42 -1.24
N LYS A 38 9.23 8.24 -0.30
CA LYS A 38 10.65 8.34 0.05
C LYS A 38 11.23 7.01 0.52
N LYS A 39 10.49 6.24 1.32
CA LYS A 39 10.91 4.91 1.80
C LYS A 39 10.93 3.89 0.67
N ILE A 40 9.94 3.90 -0.22
CA ILE A 40 9.90 3.07 -1.43
C ILE A 40 11.13 3.37 -2.29
N LEU A 41 11.35 4.61 -2.66
CA LEU A 41 12.49 5.04 -3.48
C LEU A 41 13.84 4.67 -2.85
N LYS A 42 13.98 4.87 -1.53
CA LYS A 42 15.19 4.46 -0.79
C LYS A 42 15.35 2.96 -0.79
N GLY A 43 14.29 2.20 -0.57
CA GLY A 43 14.29 0.74 -0.55
C GLY A 43 14.63 0.15 -1.91
N LEU A 44 14.14 0.74 -2.97
CA LEU A 44 14.44 0.37 -4.35
C LEU A 44 15.81 0.87 -4.83
N GLY A 45 16.54 1.65 -4.02
CA GLY A 45 17.83 2.24 -4.45
C GLY A 45 17.70 3.23 -5.61
N LEU A 46 16.50 3.73 -5.88
CA LEU A 46 16.17 4.55 -7.03
C LEU A 46 16.90 5.90 -7.05
N VAL A 47 17.28 6.41 -5.88
CA VAL A 47 18.03 7.68 -5.79
C VAL A 47 19.40 7.61 -6.44
N GLN A 48 19.96 6.39 -6.63
CA GLN A 48 21.32 6.17 -7.16
C GLN A 48 21.37 5.38 -8.47
N ASN A 49 20.30 4.63 -8.82
CA ASN A 49 20.33 3.62 -9.89
C ASN A 49 19.30 3.83 -11.01
N LEU A 50 18.57 4.95 -11.02
CA LEU A 50 17.62 5.26 -12.10
C LEU A 50 18.36 5.55 -13.39
N LYS A 51 18.00 4.80 -14.42
CA LYS A 51 18.32 5.12 -15.80
C LYS A 51 17.23 6.03 -16.37
N GLU A 52 17.57 6.87 -17.32
CA GLU A 52 16.66 7.85 -17.93
C GLU A 52 15.35 7.22 -18.49
N ASN A 53 15.39 5.93 -18.83
CA ASN A 53 14.27 5.18 -19.41
C ASN A 53 13.76 4.05 -18.50
N SER A 54 14.00 4.12 -17.18
CA SER A 54 13.50 3.09 -16.26
C SER A 54 11.99 3.07 -16.20
N VAL A 55 11.39 1.88 -16.37
CA VAL A 55 9.95 1.65 -16.28
C VAL A 55 9.58 1.37 -14.83
N ILE A 56 8.79 2.27 -14.25
CA ILE A 56 8.25 2.16 -12.89
C ILE A 56 6.76 1.87 -12.98
N VAL A 57 6.26 0.93 -12.17
CA VAL A 57 4.85 0.57 -12.12
C VAL A 57 4.32 0.67 -10.69
N GLU A 58 3.17 1.30 -10.52
CA GLU A 58 2.36 1.23 -9.30
C GLU A 58 1.26 0.19 -9.50
N PHE A 59 1.28 -0.88 -8.69
CA PHE A 59 0.25 -1.91 -8.71
C PHE A 59 -0.81 -1.62 -7.64
N GLY A 60 -2.05 -1.35 -8.08
CA GLY A 60 -3.14 -0.86 -7.26
C GLY A 60 -2.97 0.63 -6.94
N ALA A 61 -3.03 1.47 -7.98
CA ALA A 61 -2.70 2.89 -7.84
C ALA A 61 -3.79 3.73 -7.14
N GLY A 62 -5.01 3.19 -6.99
CA GLY A 62 -6.10 3.92 -6.37
C GLY A 62 -6.38 5.23 -7.08
N THR A 63 -6.45 6.32 -6.34
CA THR A 63 -6.61 7.68 -6.90
C THR A 63 -5.32 8.26 -7.49
N GLY A 64 -4.17 7.58 -7.33
CA GLY A 64 -2.86 8.03 -7.78
C GLY A 64 -2.14 8.94 -6.78
N ALA A 65 -2.50 8.91 -5.50
CA ALA A 65 -1.89 9.79 -4.49
C ALA A 65 -0.37 9.60 -4.39
N LEU A 66 0.13 8.35 -4.39
CA LEU A 66 1.57 8.09 -4.35
C LEU A 66 2.24 8.37 -5.70
N ALA A 67 1.56 8.05 -6.83
CA ALA A 67 2.04 8.39 -8.17
C ALA A 67 2.25 9.90 -8.34
N GLU A 68 1.30 10.73 -7.87
CA GLU A 68 1.45 12.19 -7.90
C GLU A 68 2.61 12.68 -7.04
N VAL A 69 2.78 12.12 -5.82
CA VAL A 69 3.91 12.47 -4.97
C VAL A 69 5.22 12.08 -5.65
N MET A 70 5.28 10.92 -6.29
CA MET A 70 6.46 10.45 -7.01
C MET A 70 6.80 11.36 -8.19
N GLU A 71 5.80 11.73 -9.01
CA GLU A 71 5.98 12.64 -10.13
C GLU A 71 6.38 14.05 -9.67
N LYS A 72 5.61 14.65 -8.76
CA LYS A 72 5.82 16.05 -8.32
C LYS A 72 7.14 16.26 -7.55
N ASN A 73 7.51 15.31 -6.70
CA ASN A 73 8.66 15.48 -5.80
C ASN A 73 9.95 14.89 -6.33
N HIS A 74 9.87 13.93 -7.28
CA HIS A 74 11.02 13.17 -7.75
C HIS A 74 11.16 13.14 -9.27
N GLY A 75 10.20 13.70 -10.01
CA GLY A 75 10.20 13.71 -11.48
C GLY A 75 9.99 12.32 -12.11
N LEU A 76 9.50 11.35 -11.33
CA LEU A 76 9.31 9.98 -11.74
C LEU A 76 7.82 9.71 -11.98
N LYS A 77 7.44 9.42 -13.21
CA LYS A 77 6.06 9.16 -13.60
C LYS A 77 5.80 7.67 -13.74
N PRO A 78 5.14 7.02 -12.76
CA PRO A 78 4.86 5.59 -12.85
C PRO A 78 3.72 5.29 -13.84
N ILE A 79 3.74 4.09 -14.41
CA ILE A 79 2.59 3.47 -15.04
C ILE A 79 1.69 2.95 -13.91
N CYS A 80 0.41 3.26 -13.95
CA CYS A 80 -0.56 2.87 -12.94
C CYS A 80 -1.35 1.63 -13.36
N VAL A 81 -1.49 0.67 -12.46
CA VAL A 81 -2.39 -0.48 -12.61
C VAL A 81 -3.53 -0.33 -11.62
N GLU A 82 -4.76 -0.28 -12.11
CA GLU A 82 -5.96 -0.13 -11.28
C GLU A 82 -7.15 -0.85 -11.93
N ILE A 83 -7.99 -1.52 -11.13
CA ILE A 83 -9.13 -2.30 -11.64
C ILE A 83 -10.45 -1.55 -11.60
N ASP A 84 -10.58 -0.55 -10.70
CA ASP A 84 -11.82 0.21 -10.56
C ASP A 84 -11.96 1.24 -11.70
N PRO A 85 -13.04 1.20 -12.50
CA PRO A 85 -13.21 2.10 -13.65
C PRO A 85 -13.21 3.59 -13.27
N LYS A 86 -13.76 3.95 -12.11
CA LYS A 86 -13.82 5.35 -11.67
C LYS A 86 -12.44 5.86 -11.28
N LEU A 87 -11.66 5.02 -10.58
CA LEU A 87 -10.28 5.34 -10.23
C LEU A 87 -9.39 5.43 -11.48
N ILE A 88 -9.62 4.57 -12.48
CA ILE A 88 -8.95 4.65 -13.79
C ILE A 88 -9.22 5.99 -14.49
N GLU A 89 -10.46 6.48 -14.48
CA GLU A 89 -10.79 7.79 -15.03
C GLU A 89 -10.07 8.92 -14.29
N ILE A 90 -10.00 8.86 -12.96
CA ILE A 90 -9.24 9.82 -12.15
C ILE A 90 -7.75 9.79 -12.51
N LEU A 91 -7.14 8.62 -12.60
CA LEU A 91 -5.73 8.47 -12.98
C LEU A 91 -5.44 9.04 -14.37
N LYS A 92 -6.30 8.74 -15.35
CA LYS A 92 -6.20 9.28 -16.71
C LYS A 92 -6.36 10.80 -16.75
N SER A 93 -7.29 11.35 -15.96
CA SER A 93 -7.49 12.81 -15.87
C SER A 93 -6.26 13.52 -15.28
N LYS A 94 -5.49 12.84 -14.43
CA LYS A 94 -4.20 13.28 -13.88
C LYS A 94 -3.02 13.06 -14.86
N GLY A 95 -3.29 12.47 -16.03
CA GLY A 95 -2.29 12.24 -17.08
C GLY A 95 -1.43 10.99 -16.89
N PHE A 96 -1.80 10.06 -16.00
CA PHE A 96 -1.08 8.80 -15.84
C PHE A 96 -1.46 7.79 -16.92
N GLN A 97 -0.45 7.06 -17.42
CA GLN A 97 -0.68 5.88 -18.23
C GLN A 97 -1.24 4.77 -17.34
N THR A 98 -2.43 4.25 -17.67
CA THR A 98 -3.20 3.38 -16.78
C THR A 98 -3.63 2.11 -17.49
N TYR A 99 -3.50 0.97 -16.81
CA TYR A 99 -3.90 -0.35 -17.27
C TYR A 99 -4.77 -1.05 -16.22
N THR A 100 -5.67 -1.93 -16.67
CA THR A 100 -6.57 -2.69 -15.80
C THR A 100 -5.92 -3.97 -15.23
N ASP A 101 -4.89 -4.48 -15.87
CA ASP A 101 -4.15 -5.67 -15.44
C ASP A 101 -2.66 -5.45 -15.71
N ILE A 102 -1.84 -5.87 -14.77
CA ILE A 102 -0.38 -5.78 -14.91
C ILE A 102 0.14 -6.57 -16.12
N LYS A 103 -0.55 -7.66 -16.50
CA LYS A 103 -0.17 -8.51 -17.64
C LYS A 103 -0.23 -7.79 -18.99
N VAL A 104 -1.07 -6.77 -19.13
CA VAL A 104 -1.23 -6.04 -20.40
C VAL A 104 -0.30 -4.82 -20.53
N ILE A 105 0.51 -4.52 -19.52
CA ILE A 105 1.55 -3.50 -19.63
C ILE A 105 2.56 -3.91 -20.71
N PRO A 106 2.92 -3.03 -21.65
CA PRO A 106 3.93 -3.33 -22.65
C PRO A 106 5.32 -3.46 -22.03
N GLY A 107 6.05 -4.52 -22.40
CA GLY A 107 7.39 -4.77 -21.92
C GLY A 107 7.48 -5.28 -20.48
N LEU A 108 8.65 -5.10 -19.90
CA LEU A 108 8.99 -5.47 -18.52
C LEU A 108 9.41 -4.22 -17.73
N SER A 109 9.23 -4.28 -16.42
CA SER A 109 9.48 -3.17 -15.51
C SER A 109 10.80 -3.32 -14.77
N ASP A 110 11.50 -2.22 -14.57
CA ASP A 110 12.70 -2.15 -13.73
C ASP A 110 12.33 -2.14 -12.23
N PHE A 111 11.20 -1.49 -11.90
CA PHE A 111 10.74 -1.30 -10.53
C PHE A 111 9.23 -1.40 -10.47
N ILE A 112 8.72 -2.17 -9.50
CA ILE A 112 7.29 -2.21 -9.18
C ILE A 112 7.13 -1.87 -7.71
N TYR A 113 6.11 -1.11 -7.37
CA TYR A 113 5.69 -0.92 -6.00
C TYR A 113 4.19 -1.10 -5.85
N THR A 114 3.78 -1.48 -4.64
CA THR A 114 2.38 -1.64 -4.26
C THR A 114 2.21 -1.20 -2.81
N SER A 115 1.15 -0.48 -2.52
CA SER A 115 0.89 0.07 -1.18
C SER A 115 -0.57 -0.10 -0.81
N ASN A 116 -0.83 -0.85 0.26
CA ASN A 116 -2.17 -1.14 0.78
C ASN A 116 -3.10 -1.76 -0.28
N VAL A 117 -2.63 -2.81 -0.96
CA VAL A 117 -3.35 -3.53 -2.03
C VAL A 117 -3.44 -5.02 -1.75
N LEU A 118 -2.32 -5.66 -1.35
CA LEU A 118 -2.28 -7.13 -1.21
C LEU A 118 -3.23 -7.64 -0.13
N GLU A 119 -3.53 -6.85 0.88
CA GLU A 119 -4.52 -7.18 1.91
C GLU A 119 -5.95 -7.28 1.38
N HIS A 120 -6.24 -6.67 0.22
CA HIS A 120 -7.54 -6.73 -0.45
C HIS A 120 -7.64 -7.91 -1.44
N ILE A 121 -6.56 -8.63 -1.69
CA ILE A 121 -6.50 -9.74 -2.63
C ILE A 121 -6.53 -11.05 -1.86
N GLU A 122 -7.51 -11.92 -2.15
CA GLU A 122 -7.65 -13.20 -1.45
C GLU A 122 -6.46 -14.11 -1.72
N ASP A 123 -6.06 -14.28 -2.98
CA ASP A 123 -4.83 -14.96 -3.40
C ASP A 123 -3.71 -13.95 -3.69
N ASP A 124 -3.10 -13.46 -2.62
CA ASP A 124 -2.01 -12.49 -2.67
C ASP A 124 -0.70 -13.08 -3.24
N VAL A 125 -0.50 -14.41 -3.13
CA VAL A 125 0.65 -15.09 -3.74
C VAL A 125 0.52 -15.11 -5.25
N GLU A 126 -0.65 -15.44 -5.80
CA GLU A 126 -0.89 -15.36 -7.25
C GLU A 126 -0.71 -13.93 -7.78
N ALA A 127 -1.16 -12.91 -7.03
CA ALA A 127 -0.92 -11.52 -7.40
C ALA A 127 0.58 -11.20 -7.47
N LEU A 128 1.37 -11.68 -6.52
CA LEU A 128 2.83 -11.53 -6.52
C LEU A 128 3.49 -12.26 -7.70
N VAL A 129 3.01 -13.45 -8.06
CA VAL A 129 3.47 -14.18 -9.26
C VAL A 129 3.20 -13.38 -10.54
N ARG A 130 2.01 -12.77 -10.65
CA ARG A 130 1.68 -11.89 -11.79
C ARG A 130 2.58 -10.67 -11.84
N ILE A 131 2.83 -10.01 -10.71
CA ILE A 131 3.78 -8.90 -10.59
C ILE A 131 5.15 -9.34 -11.09
N LYS A 132 5.65 -10.48 -10.60
CA LYS A 132 6.96 -11.04 -10.99
C LYS A 132 7.09 -11.24 -12.48
N SER A 133 6.03 -11.75 -13.14
CA SER A 133 6.02 -12.02 -14.59
C SER A 133 6.24 -10.78 -15.47
N LYS A 134 6.12 -9.58 -14.88
CA LYS A 134 6.28 -8.28 -15.55
C LYS A 134 7.53 -7.53 -15.11
N MET A 135 8.44 -8.20 -14.43
CA MET A 135 9.69 -7.62 -13.94
C MET A 135 10.89 -8.13 -14.73
N LEU A 136 11.83 -7.26 -15.02
CA LEU A 136 13.14 -7.64 -15.54
C LEU A 136 13.90 -8.53 -14.55
N PRO A 137 14.81 -9.40 -15.01
CA PRO A 137 15.74 -10.07 -14.09
C PRO A 137 16.52 -9.05 -13.26
N GLY A 138 16.51 -9.23 -11.94
CA GLY A 138 17.13 -8.30 -10.98
C GLY A 138 16.33 -7.02 -10.69
N ALA A 139 15.16 -6.84 -11.30
CA ALA A 139 14.25 -5.75 -10.98
C ALA A 139 13.77 -5.82 -9.52
N LEU A 140 13.43 -4.68 -8.94
CA LEU A 140 13.05 -4.57 -7.53
C LEU A 140 11.56 -4.34 -7.34
N LEU A 141 11.01 -5.00 -6.32
CA LEU A 141 9.63 -4.86 -5.86
C LEU A 141 9.62 -4.26 -4.45
N ALA A 142 8.84 -3.19 -4.24
CA ALA A 142 8.54 -2.67 -2.91
C ALA A 142 7.06 -2.95 -2.56
N ILE A 143 6.84 -3.54 -1.38
CA ILE A 143 5.52 -3.89 -0.86
C ILE A 143 5.31 -3.14 0.46
N TYR A 144 4.26 -2.32 0.53
CA TYR A 144 3.83 -1.65 1.75
C TYR A 144 2.44 -2.14 2.14
N VAL A 145 2.31 -2.77 3.30
CA VAL A 145 1.06 -3.43 3.75
C VAL A 145 0.78 -3.21 5.23
N PRO A 146 -0.48 -3.29 5.69
CA PRO A 146 -0.82 -3.24 7.10
C PRO A 146 -0.25 -4.45 7.85
N ALA A 147 0.38 -4.15 8.98
CA ALA A 147 1.02 -5.14 9.83
C ALA A 147 0.17 -5.50 11.05
N LEU A 148 0.63 -6.52 11.77
CA LEU A 148 0.12 -6.97 13.07
C LEU A 148 -1.34 -7.43 13.01
N PRO A 149 -1.61 -8.74 12.77
CA PRO A 149 -2.96 -9.31 12.74
C PRO A 149 -3.80 -9.00 13.99
N ILE A 150 -3.16 -8.77 15.14
CA ILE A 150 -3.85 -8.36 16.38
C ILE A 150 -4.56 -7.00 16.25
N LEU A 151 -4.12 -6.14 15.33
CA LEU A 151 -4.74 -4.84 15.05
C LEU A 151 -5.94 -4.94 14.10
N TYR A 152 -6.21 -6.12 13.52
CA TYR A 152 -7.36 -6.31 12.65
C TYR A 152 -8.65 -5.96 13.39
N SER A 153 -9.49 -5.14 12.77
CA SER A 153 -10.70 -4.58 13.37
C SER A 153 -11.85 -4.52 12.36
N ASP A 154 -13.03 -4.09 12.80
CA ASP A 154 -14.19 -3.88 11.93
C ASP A 154 -13.89 -2.87 10.80
N MET A 155 -12.98 -1.93 11.05
CA MET A 155 -12.50 -0.99 10.04
C MET A 155 -11.83 -1.70 8.86
N ASP A 156 -10.93 -2.66 9.15
CA ASP A 156 -10.30 -3.48 8.11
C ASP A 156 -11.32 -4.27 7.29
N ALA A 157 -12.32 -4.84 8.00
CA ALA A 157 -13.39 -5.59 7.34
C ALA A 157 -14.28 -4.70 6.46
N GLN A 158 -14.59 -3.47 6.90
CA GLN A 158 -15.41 -2.52 6.14
C GLN A 158 -14.74 -2.06 4.84
N VAL A 159 -13.42 -1.86 4.85
CA VAL A 159 -12.65 -1.50 3.65
C VAL A 159 -12.26 -2.73 2.81
N GLY A 160 -12.69 -3.93 3.18
CA GLY A 160 -12.49 -5.16 2.40
C GLY A 160 -11.14 -5.83 2.58
N HIS A 161 -10.45 -5.60 3.70
CA HIS A 161 -9.23 -6.34 4.00
C HIS A 161 -9.52 -7.80 4.33
N TYR A 162 -8.85 -8.71 3.68
CA TYR A 162 -8.82 -10.12 4.08
C TYR A 162 -7.92 -10.33 5.30
N ARG A 163 -6.84 -9.52 5.43
CA ARG A 163 -5.78 -9.76 6.44
C ARG A 163 -4.94 -8.54 6.76
N ARG A 164 -4.19 -8.66 7.85
CA ARG A 164 -2.99 -7.90 8.14
C ARG A 164 -1.83 -8.88 8.25
N TYR A 165 -0.62 -8.46 7.98
CA TYR A 165 0.54 -9.34 7.84
C TYR A 165 1.41 -9.35 9.09
N THR A 166 1.90 -10.54 9.45
CA THR A 166 3.12 -10.64 10.23
C THR A 166 4.33 -10.52 9.31
N LYS A 167 5.47 -10.07 9.85
CA LYS A 167 6.72 -9.99 9.09
C LYS A 167 7.17 -11.36 8.54
N ARG A 168 6.91 -12.43 9.29
CA ARG A 168 7.22 -13.81 8.88
C ARG A 168 6.32 -14.25 7.72
N GLU A 169 5.04 -14.05 7.85
CA GLU A 169 4.06 -14.43 6.83
C GLU A 169 4.30 -13.69 5.50
N LEU A 170 4.45 -12.36 5.53
CA LEU A 170 4.74 -11.59 4.33
C LEU A 170 6.00 -12.07 3.62
N LYS A 171 7.08 -12.31 4.39
CA LYS A 171 8.32 -12.85 3.84
C LYS A 171 8.13 -14.22 3.19
N GLN A 172 7.32 -15.10 3.81
CA GLN A 172 7.09 -16.43 3.26
C GLN A 172 6.34 -16.35 1.93
N LYS A 173 5.22 -15.58 1.88
CA LYS A 173 4.43 -15.39 0.65
C LYS A 173 5.26 -14.81 -0.51
N VAL A 174 6.12 -13.84 -0.23
CA VAL A 174 7.02 -13.25 -1.23
C VAL A 174 8.03 -14.26 -1.73
N LYS A 175 8.57 -15.14 -0.86
CA LYS A 175 9.44 -16.25 -1.27
C LYS A 175 8.68 -17.30 -2.08
N ASP A 176 7.46 -17.66 -1.69
CA ASP A 176 6.61 -18.64 -2.38
C ASP A 176 6.27 -18.14 -3.81
N ALA A 177 6.17 -16.83 -4.00
CA ALA A 177 6.05 -16.22 -5.33
C ALA A 177 7.39 -16.17 -6.10
N GLY A 178 8.48 -16.67 -5.53
CA GLY A 178 9.79 -16.81 -6.19
C GLY A 178 10.69 -15.59 -6.12
N PHE A 179 10.45 -14.63 -5.23
CA PHE A 179 11.30 -13.46 -5.03
C PHE A 179 12.42 -13.71 -4.01
N ASN A 180 13.51 -12.97 -4.17
CA ASN A 180 14.58 -12.87 -3.17
C ASN A 180 14.36 -11.66 -2.28
N ILE A 181 14.34 -11.86 -0.95
CA ILE A 181 14.06 -10.76 0.00
C ILE A 181 15.33 -9.99 0.30
N ASN A 182 15.32 -8.70 -0.01
CA ASN A 182 16.42 -7.79 0.29
C ASN A 182 16.28 -7.19 1.70
N ASN A 183 15.07 -6.72 2.05
CA ASN A 183 14.82 -6.10 3.34
C ASN A 183 13.34 -6.22 3.75
N CYS A 184 13.07 -6.17 5.07
CA CYS A 184 11.71 -6.08 5.59
C CYS A 184 11.73 -5.45 6.97
N TYR A 185 11.03 -4.33 7.16
CA TYR A 185 10.98 -3.61 8.42
C TYR A 185 9.61 -2.99 8.68
N TYR A 186 9.35 -2.73 9.95
CA TYR A 186 8.13 -2.07 10.39
C TYR A 186 8.19 -0.56 10.10
N ASN A 187 7.02 0.03 9.97
CA ASN A 187 6.82 1.47 9.83
C ASN A 187 5.66 1.91 10.70
N ASP A 188 5.73 3.16 11.14
CA ASP A 188 4.70 3.82 11.91
C ASP A 188 4.43 3.12 13.24
N SER A 189 5.44 3.19 14.12
CA SER A 189 5.39 2.58 15.44
C SER A 189 4.31 3.18 16.35
N LEU A 190 4.10 4.51 16.31
CA LEU A 190 3.03 5.17 17.08
C LEU A 190 1.63 4.92 16.50
N GLY A 191 1.53 4.47 15.27
CA GLY A 191 0.28 3.98 14.72
C GLY A 191 -0.26 2.76 15.47
N VAL A 192 0.59 1.97 16.11
CA VAL A 192 0.17 0.79 16.88
C VAL A 192 -0.69 1.16 18.09
N PRO A 193 -0.25 1.99 19.05
CA PRO A 193 -1.10 2.40 20.17
C PRO A 193 -2.34 3.21 19.69
N ALA A 194 -2.22 3.99 18.62
CA ALA A 194 -3.37 4.70 18.06
C ALA A 194 -4.44 3.71 17.56
N MET A 195 -4.05 2.68 16.79
CA MET A 195 -4.98 1.65 16.32
C MET A 195 -5.54 0.78 17.45
N LEU A 196 -4.73 0.44 18.46
CA LEU A 196 -5.21 -0.29 19.63
C LEU A 196 -6.25 0.51 20.41
N SER A 197 -6.04 1.80 20.60
CA SER A 197 -7.03 2.65 21.27
C SER A 197 -8.34 2.72 20.50
N LEU A 198 -8.31 2.87 19.17
CA LEU A 198 -9.49 2.83 18.32
C LEU A 198 -10.22 1.47 18.42
N LYS A 199 -9.48 0.37 18.47
CA LYS A 199 -10.04 -0.98 18.59
C LYS A 199 -10.69 -1.21 19.96
N LEU A 200 -10.10 -0.71 21.06
CA LEU A 200 -10.58 -0.95 22.43
C LEU A 200 -11.74 -0.03 22.80
N PHE A 201 -11.71 1.23 22.41
CA PHE A 201 -12.71 2.22 22.79
C PHE A 201 -13.84 2.39 21.77
N GLY A 202 -13.76 1.67 20.66
CA GLY A 202 -14.74 1.67 19.59
C GLY A 202 -14.72 2.97 18.79
N PHE A 203 -14.83 2.86 17.48
CA PHE A 203 -14.99 4.00 16.61
C PHE A 203 -16.49 4.29 16.44
N LYS A 204 -17.01 5.34 17.08
CA LYS A 204 -18.42 5.78 16.97
C LYS A 204 -18.65 6.74 15.79
N GLY A 205 -17.90 6.60 14.69
CA GLY A 205 -18.04 7.42 13.49
C GLY A 205 -18.77 6.67 12.38
N LYS A 206 -19.59 7.38 11.59
CA LYS A 206 -20.26 6.82 10.40
C LYS A 206 -19.26 6.52 9.26
N SER A 207 -18.04 7.08 9.32
CA SER A 207 -16.93 6.82 8.41
C SER A 207 -15.80 6.13 9.16
N GLY A 208 -15.31 5.01 8.65
CA GLY A 208 -14.32 4.14 9.30
C GLY A 208 -12.93 4.77 9.56
N ILE A 209 -12.63 5.96 9.07
CA ILE A 209 -11.26 6.52 9.01
C ILE A 209 -11.07 7.76 9.92
N GLY A 210 -12.08 8.18 10.67
CA GLY A 210 -11.97 9.38 11.50
C GLY A 210 -12.28 10.69 10.75
N SER A 211 -12.35 11.80 11.47
CA SER A 211 -12.58 13.09 10.83
C SER A 211 -11.31 13.56 10.09
N LYS A 212 -11.46 14.31 9.00
CA LYS A 212 -10.35 14.94 8.28
C LYS A 212 -9.38 15.70 9.22
N LYS A 213 -9.92 16.33 10.28
CA LYS A 213 -9.11 17.01 11.30
C LYS A 213 -8.24 16.03 12.10
N SER A 214 -8.75 14.86 12.47
CA SER A 214 -7.96 13.85 13.19
C SER A 214 -6.85 13.25 12.31
N LEU A 215 -7.10 13.07 11.03
CA LEU A 215 -6.09 12.64 10.07
C LEU A 215 -4.98 13.68 9.90
N ILE A 216 -5.32 14.96 9.79
CA ILE A 216 -4.33 16.05 9.70
C ILE A 216 -3.48 16.14 10.98
N ILE A 217 -4.09 16.01 12.17
CA ILE A 217 -3.34 15.99 13.43
C ILE A 217 -2.41 14.78 13.47
N TYR A 218 -2.88 13.61 13.07
CA TYR A 218 -2.07 12.42 12.98
C TYR A 218 -0.88 12.63 12.04
N ASP A 219 -1.13 13.11 10.84
CA ASP A 219 -0.14 13.33 9.79
C ASP A 219 0.94 14.35 10.19
N ARG A 220 0.53 15.47 10.80
CA ARG A 220 1.43 16.58 11.08
C ARG A 220 2.10 16.55 12.46
N VAL A 221 1.55 15.79 13.40
CA VAL A 221 2.07 15.75 14.78
C VAL A 221 2.52 14.37 15.17
N ILE A 222 1.65 13.37 15.09
CA ILE A 222 1.95 12.02 15.59
C ILE A 222 2.91 11.30 14.66
N TYR A 223 2.67 11.37 13.34
CA TYR A 223 3.48 10.64 12.37
C TYR A 223 4.94 11.09 12.30
N PRO A 224 5.32 12.40 12.35
CA PRO A 224 6.71 12.82 12.43
C PRO A 224 7.45 12.27 13.66
N ILE A 225 6.76 12.20 14.81
CA ILE A 225 7.34 11.59 16.02
C ILE A 225 7.52 10.07 15.80
N SER A 226 6.55 9.41 15.19
CA SER A 226 6.65 8.01 14.81
C SER A 226 7.85 7.74 13.89
N MET A 227 8.06 8.60 12.88
CA MET A 227 9.21 8.51 11.97
C MET A 227 10.55 8.61 12.73
N LEU A 228 10.65 9.51 13.70
CA LEU A 228 11.86 9.66 14.52
C LEU A 228 12.12 8.39 15.36
N LEU A 229 11.09 7.84 16.00
CA LEU A 229 11.20 6.59 16.76
C LEU A 229 11.56 5.40 15.86
N ASP A 230 10.95 5.30 14.69
CA ASP A 230 11.26 4.29 13.68
C ASP A 230 12.72 4.38 13.22
N PHE A 231 13.22 5.62 13.01
CA PHE A 231 14.62 5.85 12.64
C PHE A 231 15.58 5.37 13.73
N LEU A 232 15.29 5.67 14.99
CA LEU A 232 16.16 5.32 16.12
C LEU A 232 16.24 3.79 16.31
N PHE A 233 15.11 3.08 16.44
CA PHE A 233 15.13 1.63 16.70
C PHE A 233 13.82 0.89 16.44
N MET A 234 12.65 1.55 16.46
CA MET A 234 11.34 0.88 16.46
C MET A 234 11.05 0.11 15.18
N LYS A 235 11.56 0.54 14.01
CA LYS A 235 11.36 -0.14 12.72
C LYS A 235 11.77 -1.61 12.68
N ARG A 236 12.58 -2.05 13.64
CA ARG A 236 12.99 -3.45 13.78
C ARG A 236 12.03 -4.26 14.64
N LEU A 237 11.34 -3.60 15.57
CA LEU A 237 10.55 -4.21 16.63
C LEU A 237 9.06 -4.24 16.32
N ILE A 238 8.47 -3.07 15.98
CA ILE A 238 7.03 -2.93 15.87
C ILE A 238 6.64 -1.72 14.99
N GLY A 239 5.51 -1.82 14.31
CA GLY A 239 4.89 -0.73 13.55
C GLY A 239 3.57 -1.20 12.96
N LYS A 240 2.66 -0.28 12.67
CA LYS A 240 1.34 -0.63 12.13
C LYS A 240 1.39 -1.10 10.67
N ASN A 241 2.51 -0.86 9.98
CA ASN A 241 2.73 -1.28 8.60
C ASN A 241 4.07 -2.00 8.45
N LEU A 242 4.22 -2.75 7.37
CA LEU A 242 5.46 -3.37 6.90
C LEU A 242 5.85 -2.79 5.55
N LEU A 243 7.14 -2.46 5.38
CA LEU A 243 7.76 -2.28 4.08
C LEU A 243 8.70 -3.46 3.83
N LEU A 244 8.47 -4.16 2.73
CA LEU A 244 9.33 -5.23 2.25
C LEU A 244 9.88 -4.83 0.88
N VAL A 245 11.17 -5.05 0.67
CA VAL A 245 11.84 -4.92 -0.64
C VAL A 245 12.39 -6.27 -1.04
N ALA A 246 12.12 -6.67 -2.28
CA ALA A 246 12.55 -7.93 -2.85
C ALA A 246 13.07 -7.73 -4.28
N SER A 247 13.85 -8.67 -4.78
CA SER A 247 14.35 -8.72 -6.16
C SER A 247 13.78 -9.91 -6.91
N ASN A 248 13.58 -9.71 -8.22
CA ASN A 248 13.20 -10.79 -9.14
C ASN A 248 14.37 -11.74 -9.40
#